data_43693d77efed9f106b524c545fdcc560
#
_entry.id   43693d77efed9f106b524c545fdcc560
#
_cell.length_a   1.000
_cell.length_b   1.000
_cell.length_c   1.000
_cell.angle_alpha   90.00
_cell.angle_beta   90.00
_cell.angle_gamma   90.00
#
_symmetry.space_group_name_H-M   'P 1'
#
loop_
_entity.id
_entity.type
_entity.pdbx_description
1 polymer ?
#
loop_
_entity_poly.entity_id
_entity_poly.type
_entity_poly.pdbx_seq_one_letter_code
_entity_poly.pdbx_strand_id
1 'polypeptide(L)'
;MWRPVVMHLLFYRVLVRHSLAEAGMLGSGNMSEVIIKDMKKVYDNKVTAVHDFNLNIKDKEFIVLVGPSGCGKSTSLRMVAGLEDISGGELYIDGKLVNDIAAKDRDIAMVFQNYALYPHMSVYDNMAFALKLKKSPKDDIDKKVREVAEILDITQYLERKPKALSGGQRQRVAIGRAMVRDPKVFLMDEPLSNLDAKLRNQMRAEIIKLRQRINTTFMYVTHDQTEAMTLGDRIVIMKDGYVNQIGTPQDLFDRPVNLFVAGFIGMPVMNFFDGCKLELKDGVYYANIKGVEYKLSDFQQKALKANGQAPCDIICGIRPQHIRVGEGKLFGTIEVSEMLGSEVDIHANCEGDDVVMVLQTMDLTTDVSKGAKVNFTFKPELIQLFDKETSNNLIWYDAESVEAHSPKCKEYDF
;
A
#
# COMPACT_ATOMS: atom_id res chain seq x y z
N MET A 1 0.78 -14.31 -42.66
CA MET A 1 1.05 -13.05 -43.38
C MET A 1 0.38 -11.86 -42.65
N TRP A 2 0.75 -11.62 -41.36
CA TRP A 2 0.21 -10.49 -40.57
C TRP A 2 1.21 -10.14 -39.45
N ARG A 3 2.37 -9.58 -39.77
CA ARG A 3 3.40 -9.14 -38.81
C ARG A 3 4.05 -7.76 -39.01
N PRO A 4 3.57 -6.83 -39.87
CA PRO A 4 4.19 -5.50 -39.89
C PRO A 4 3.36 -4.37 -39.24
N VAL A 5 2.11 -4.55 -38.83
CA VAL A 5 1.24 -3.44 -38.35
C VAL A 5 1.47 -3.05 -36.90
N VAL A 6 1.83 -3.99 -36.04
CA VAL A 6 2.03 -3.73 -34.59
C VAL A 6 3.33 -2.98 -34.32
N MET A 7 4.37 -3.24 -35.08
CA MET A 7 5.68 -2.58 -34.91
C MET A 7 5.66 -1.10 -35.36
N HIS A 8 4.76 -0.71 -36.28
CA HIS A 8 4.62 0.68 -36.72
C HIS A 8 3.86 1.56 -35.70
N LEU A 9 2.96 1.00 -34.92
CA LEU A 9 2.21 1.73 -33.88
C LEU A 9 3.06 2.02 -32.63
N LEU A 10 4.00 1.17 -32.30
CA LEU A 10 4.97 1.40 -31.20
C LEU A 10 6.02 2.46 -31.57
N PHE A 11 6.51 2.44 -32.82
CA PHE A 11 7.45 3.47 -33.32
C PHE A 11 6.80 4.85 -33.44
N TYR A 12 5.53 4.90 -33.82
CA TYR A 12 4.78 6.18 -33.92
C TYR A 12 4.50 6.79 -32.55
N ARG A 13 4.28 5.99 -31.49
CA ARG A 13 4.11 6.47 -30.12
C ARG A 13 5.40 7.03 -29.52
N VAL A 14 6.54 6.46 -29.84
CA VAL A 14 7.86 6.94 -29.37
C VAL A 14 8.26 8.22 -30.11
N LEU A 15 8.05 8.29 -31.41
CA LEU A 15 8.35 9.48 -32.23
C LEU A 15 7.44 10.68 -31.93
N VAL A 16 6.15 10.45 -31.65
CA VAL A 16 5.21 11.52 -31.28
C VAL A 16 5.53 12.06 -29.88
N ARG A 17 6.01 11.24 -28.92
CA ARG A 17 6.48 11.71 -27.62
C ARG A 17 7.78 12.52 -27.70
N HIS A 18 8.71 12.17 -28.58
CA HIS A 18 9.93 12.97 -28.78
C HIS A 18 9.65 14.29 -29.50
N SER A 19 8.77 14.30 -30.49
CA SER A 19 8.40 15.52 -31.23
C SER A 19 7.58 16.50 -30.37
N LEU A 20 6.81 16.04 -29.39
CA LEU A 20 6.05 16.91 -28.47
C LEU A 20 6.92 17.50 -27.34
N ALA A 21 8.01 16.86 -27.01
CA ALA A 21 9.01 17.37 -26.05
C ALA A 21 9.85 18.50 -26.67
N GLU A 22 10.13 18.46 -27.97
CA GLU A 22 10.86 19.52 -28.70
C GLU A 22 9.99 20.72 -29.11
N ALA A 23 8.66 20.57 -29.10
CA ALA A 23 7.75 21.61 -29.58
C ALA A 23 7.36 22.68 -28.56
N GLY A 24 7.88 22.64 -27.30
CA GLY A 24 7.66 23.72 -26.32
C GLY A 24 6.19 24.01 -25.97
N MET A 25 5.24 23.09 -26.25
CA MET A 25 3.80 23.26 -26.07
C MET A 25 3.22 22.50 -24.87
N LEU A 26 4.05 22.15 -23.89
CA LEU A 26 3.53 21.78 -22.57
C LEU A 26 3.58 23.03 -21.71
N GLY A 27 2.42 23.60 -21.48
CA GLY A 27 2.27 24.74 -20.58
C GLY A 27 2.92 24.42 -19.25
N SER A 28 3.63 25.40 -18.66
CA SER A 28 4.25 25.36 -17.35
C SER A 28 3.22 25.30 -16.23
N GLY A 29 2.45 24.22 -16.18
CA GLY A 29 1.77 23.80 -14.97
C GLY A 29 2.83 23.16 -14.07
N ASN A 30 2.97 23.62 -12.82
CA ASN A 30 3.81 22.99 -11.80
C ASN A 30 3.40 21.52 -11.66
N MET A 31 4.08 20.60 -12.32
CA MET A 31 3.87 19.16 -12.18
C MET A 31 4.76 18.70 -11.02
N SER A 32 4.17 18.10 -10.00
CA SER A 32 4.89 17.59 -8.82
C SER A 32 5.15 16.08 -8.95
N GLU A 33 5.75 15.68 -10.07
CA GLU A 33 6.11 14.28 -10.31
C GLU A 33 7.37 13.90 -9.50
N VAL A 34 7.34 12.69 -8.91
CA VAL A 34 8.52 12.11 -8.25
C VAL A 34 8.89 10.82 -8.94
N ILE A 35 10.11 10.73 -9.45
CA ILE A 35 10.63 9.54 -10.13
C ILE A 35 11.79 8.98 -9.32
N ILE A 36 11.66 7.72 -8.93
CA ILE A 36 12.67 6.94 -8.22
C ILE A 36 13.16 5.85 -9.18
N LYS A 37 14.48 5.78 -9.42
CA LYS A 37 15.11 4.80 -10.29
C LYS A 37 16.22 4.07 -9.56
N ASP A 38 16.07 2.77 -9.41
CA ASP A 38 17.05 1.85 -8.80
C ASP A 38 17.61 2.37 -7.46
N MET A 39 16.77 3.09 -6.70
CA MET A 39 17.18 3.74 -5.46
C MET A 39 17.55 2.68 -4.42
N LYS A 40 18.75 2.81 -3.87
CA LYS A 40 19.34 1.86 -2.95
C LYS A 40 19.92 2.54 -1.71
N LYS A 41 19.76 1.87 -0.54
CA LYS A 41 20.43 2.26 0.70
C LYS A 41 21.24 1.13 1.26
N VAL A 42 22.54 1.39 1.42
CA VAL A 42 23.48 0.52 2.12
C VAL A 42 24.07 1.31 3.29
N TYR A 43 23.97 0.79 4.50
CA TYR A 43 24.61 1.39 5.68
C TYR A 43 26.07 0.95 5.83
N ASP A 44 26.84 1.68 6.63
CA ASP A 44 28.28 1.42 6.82
C ASP A 44 28.61 0.01 7.31
N ASN A 45 27.68 -0.64 8.02
CA ASN A 45 27.78 -2.05 8.43
C ASN A 45 27.46 -3.04 7.30
N LYS A 46 27.37 -2.58 6.04
CA LYS A 46 27.05 -3.35 4.84
C LYS A 46 25.62 -3.95 4.84
N VAL A 47 24.74 -3.49 5.72
CA VAL A 47 23.33 -3.89 5.66
C VAL A 47 22.65 -3.07 4.58
N THR A 48 22.07 -3.76 3.58
CA THR A 48 21.23 -3.12 2.56
C THR A 48 19.82 -3.01 3.10
N ALA A 49 19.36 -1.79 3.34
CA ALA A 49 18.02 -1.52 3.87
C ALA A 49 16.95 -1.29 2.80
N VAL A 50 17.37 -0.88 1.60
CA VAL A 50 16.51 -0.71 0.42
C VAL A 50 17.26 -1.20 -0.80
N HIS A 51 16.61 -2.06 -1.59
CA HIS A 51 17.16 -2.64 -2.80
C HIS A 51 16.38 -2.13 -4.01
N ASP A 52 17.10 -1.58 -4.99
CA ASP A 52 16.65 -1.26 -6.36
C ASP A 52 15.18 -0.76 -6.43
N PHE A 53 14.85 0.21 -5.57
CA PHE A 53 13.49 0.75 -5.46
C PHE A 53 13.18 1.62 -6.68
N ASN A 54 12.19 1.20 -7.45
CA ASN A 54 11.69 1.89 -8.62
C ASN A 54 10.24 2.34 -8.40
N LEU A 55 9.93 3.60 -8.64
CA LEU A 55 8.58 4.14 -8.53
C LEU A 55 8.46 5.46 -9.32
N ASN A 56 7.41 5.57 -10.11
CA ASN A 56 6.98 6.83 -10.69
C ASN A 56 5.68 7.29 -10.01
N ILE A 57 5.73 8.41 -9.29
CA ILE A 57 4.60 9.05 -8.62
C ILE A 57 4.13 10.21 -9.49
N LYS A 58 2.89 10.15 -9.93
CA LYS A 58 2.28 11.20 -10.76
C LYS A 58 1.97 12.45 -9.93
N ASP A 59 1.86 13.59 -10.60
CA ASP A 59 1.37 14.82 -9.95
C ASP A 59 0.04 14.58 -9.22
N LYS A 60 -0.04 15.04 -7.95
CA LYS A 60 -1.22 14.94 -7.07
C LYS A 60 -1.62 13.51 -6.68
N GLU A 61 -0.78 12.54 -6.95
CA GLU A 61 -1.01 11.16 -6.53
C GLU A 61 -0.71 10.97 -5.05
N PHE A 62 -1.50 10.13 -4.39
CA PHE A 62 -1.30 9.73 -3.00
C PHE A 62 -0.74 8.30 -2.97
N ILE A 63 0.56 8.17 -2.74
CA ILE A 63 1.25 6.89 -2.63
C ILE A 63 1.39 6.50 -1.16
N VAL A 64 1.07 5.25 -0.84
CA VAL A 64 1.27 4.69 0.49
C VAL A 64 2.30 3.58 0.45
N LEU A 65 3.34 3.67 1.26
CA LEU A 65 4.30 2.59 1.51
C LEU A 65 3.85 1.82 2.74
N VAL A 66 3.65 0.51 2.60
CA VAL A 66 3.21 -0.37 3.68
C VAL A 66 4.07 -1.65 3.73
N GLY A 67 4.17 -2.27 4.89
CA GLY A 67 4.93 -3.50 5.08
C GLY A 67 5.34 -3.70 6.54
N PRO A 68 5.96 -4.83 6.89
CA PRO A 68 6.44 -5.14 8.23
C PRO A 68 7.42 -4.10 8.78
N SER A 69 7.63 -4.10 10.09
CA SER A 69 8.65 -3.24 10.71
C SER A 69 10.03 -3.58 10.17
N GLY A 70 10.85 -2.55 9.92
CA GLY A 70 12.22 -2.74 9.41
C GLY A 70 12.35 -3.02 7.92
N CYS A 71 11.28 -3.08 7.12
CA CYS A 71 11.35 -3.39 5.68
C CYS A 71 11.81 -2.22 4.78
N GLY A 72 12.27 -1.09 5.31
CA GLY A 72 12.86 0.00 4.52
C GLY A 72 11.94 1.18 4.22
N LYS A 73 10.65 1.20 4.62
CA LYS A 73 9.67 2.28 4.33
C LYS A 73 10.14 3.67 4.74
N SER A 74 10.41 3.84 6.04
CA SER A 74 10.86 5.14 6.58
C SER A 74 12.24 5.53 6.03
N THR A 75 13.12 4.57 5.75
CA THR A 75 14.39 4.81 5.07
C THR A 75 14.16 5.37 3.67
N SER A 76 13.27 4.76 2.88
CA SER A 76 12.91 5.24 1.54
C SER A 76 12.31 6.65 1.60
N LEU A 77 11.38 6.90 2.53
CA LEU A 77 10.80 8.22 2.73
C LEU A 77 11.87 9.28 3.11
N ARG A 78 12.80 8.94 3.99
CA ARG A 78 13.89 9.82 4.42
C ARG A 78 14.90 10.10 3.32
N MET A 79 15.16 9.13 2.44
CA MET A 79 15.97 9.37 1.23
C MET A 79 15.29 10.37 0.29
N VAL A 80 13.98 10.25 0.07
CA VAL A 80 13.22 11.25 -0.70
C VAL A 80 13.27 12.62 -0.01
N ALA A 81 13.19 12.64 1.31
CA ALA A 81 13.30 13.87 2.10
C ALA A 81 14.69 14.51 2.08
N GLY A 82 15.75 13.81 1.68
CA GLY A 82 17.15 14.25 1.81
C GLY A 82 17.63 14.28 3.26
N LEU A 83 17.01 13.46 4.12
CA LEU A 83 17.42 13.22 5.51
C LEU A 83 18.27 11.96 5.66
N GLU A 84 18.36 11.19 4.59
CA GLU A 84 19.17 9.98 4.48
C GLU A 84 19.82 9.98 3.10
N ASP A 85 21.12 9.67 3.03
CA ASP A 85 21.86 9.66 1.77
C ASP A 85 21.45 8.45 0.92
N ILE A 86 21.33 8.65 -0.39
CA ILE A 86 21.09 7.62 -1.39
C ILE A 86 22.44 6.96 -1.72
N SER A 87 22.54 5.63 -1.51
CA SER A 87 23.79 4.90 -1.79
C SER A 87 23.94 4.51 -3.28
N GLY A 88 22.87 4.52 -4.03
CA GLY A 88 22.85 4.24 -5.47
C GLY A 88 21.49 4.53 -6.07
N GLY A 89 21.42 4.63 -7.41
CA GLY A 89 20.22 5.02 -8.12
C GLY A 89 19.99 6.52 -8.17
N GLU A 90 18.83 6.93 -8.68
CA GLU A 90 18.52 8.33 -8.98
C GLU A 90 17.13 8.70 -8.44
N LEU A 91 17.04 9.91 -7.87
CA LEU A 91 15.78 10.51 -7.41
C LEU A 91 15.55 11.85 -8.13
N TYR A 92 14.41 11.96 -8.80
CA TYR A 92 13.97 13.18 -9.45
C TYR A 92 12.72 13.72 -8.79
N ILE A 93 12.67 15.02 -8.57
CA ILE A 93 11.47 15.77 -8.16
C ILE A 93 11.25 16.87 -9.18
N ASP A 94 10.09 16.88 -9.83
CA ASP A 94 9.74 17.85 -10.87
C ASP A 94 10.81 17.88 -12.00
N GLY A 95 11.22 16.69 -12.46
CA GLY A 95 12.23 16.50 -13.50
C GLY A 95 13.67 16.86 -13.12
N LYS A 96 13.91 17.30 -11.87
CA LYS A 96 15.24 17.68 -11.38
C LYS A 96 15.86 16.56 -10.53
N LEU A 97 17.07 16.13 -10.87
CA LEU A 97 17.84 15.20 -10.04
C LEU A 97 18.17 15.85 -8.68
N VAL A 98 17.81 15.19 -7.57
CA VAL A 98 17.91 15.76 -6.22
C VAL A 98 18.80 14.97 -5.27
N ASN A 99 19.54 13.97 -5.74
CA ASN A 99 20.39 13.13 -4.89
C ASN A 99 21.26 13.96 -3.94
N ASP A 100 21.99 14.96 -4.47
CA ASP A 100 22.92 15.79 -3.72
C ASP A 100 22.31 17.12 -3.24
N ILE A 101 20.98 17.30 -3.40
CA ILE A 101 20.30 18.51 -2.96
C ILE A 101 19.90 18.36 -1.48
N ALA A 102 20.30 19.32 -0.65
CA ALA A 102 19.95 19.35 0.76
C ALA A 102 18.42 19.38 0.97
N ALA A 103 17.92 18.73 2.01
CA ALA A 103 16.48 18.61 2.32
C ALA A 103 15.72 19.95 2.30
N LYS A 104 16.34 21.05 2.76
CA LYS A 104 15.75 22.39 2.79
C LYS A 104 15.45 22.98 1.40
N ASP A 105 16.14 22.48 0.35
CA ASP A 105 16.11 23.00 -1.01
C ASP A 105 15.35 22.05 -1.99
N ARG A 106 14.74 20.96 -1.48
CA ARG A 106 13.98 19.97 -2.28
C ARG A 106 12.50 20.32 -2.52
N ASP A 107 12.02 21.47 -2.03
CA ASP A 107 10.59 21.86 -2.10
C ASP A 107 9.61 20.81 -1.56
N ILE A 108 10.01 20.12 -0.52
CA ILE A 108 9.21 19.10 0.18
C ILE A 108 8.85 19.56 1.59
N ALA A 109 7.81 18.97 2.16
CA ALA A 109 7.50 19.07 3.58
C ALA A 109 7.31 17.67 4.18
N MET A 110 7.78 17.49 5.41
CA MET A 110 7.67 16.20 6.11
C MET A 110 6.99 16.35 7.46
N VAL A 111 6.04 15.45 7.71
CA VAL A 111 5.40 15.23 9.01
C VAL A 111 5.99 13.95 9.62
N PHE A 112 6.59 14.09 10.81
CA PHE A 112 7.23 13.00 11.53
C PHE A 112 6.23 12.27 12.45
N GLN A 113 6.51 11.03 12.79
CA GLN A 113 5.73 10.18 13.68
C GLN A 113 5.49 10.84 15.06
N ASN A 114 6.47 11.55 15.60
CA ASN A 114 6.38 12.25 16.88
C ASN A 114 5.92 13.71 16.75
N TYR A 115 5.42 14.11 15.56
CA TYR A 115 5.01 15.47 15.18
C TYR A 115 6.14 16.51 15.19
N ALA A 116 7.19 16.33 15.96
CA ALA A 116 8.38 17.20 16.09
C ALA A 116 8.03 18.69 16.28
N LEU A 117 6.96 19.00 17.05
CA LEU A 117 6.58 20.38 17.36
C LEU A 117 7.57 21.01 18.34
N TYR A 118 7.86 22.29 18.16
CA TYR A 118 8.68 23.07 19.10
C TYR A 118 7.85 23.37 20.37
N PRO A 119 8.18 22.77 21.54
CA PRO A 119 7.30 22.77 22.71
C PRO A 119 7.19 24.14 23.39
N HIS A 120 8.18 25.03 23.19
CA HIS A 120 8.23 26.36 23.76
C HIS A 120 7.49 27.41 22.91
N MET A 121 7.20 27.11 21.64
CA MET A 121 6.52 27.99 20.71
C MET A 121 4.99 27.77 20.77
N SER A 122 4.22 28.81 20.45
CA SER A 122 2.79 28.71 20.21
C SER A 122 2.49 27.87 18.95
N VAL A 123 1.22 27.51 18.72
CA VAL A 123 0.76 26.90 17.46
C VAL A 123 1.09 27.83 16.29
N TYR A 124 0.74 29.12 16.42
CA TYR A 124 1.07 30.12 15.42
C TYR A 124 2.56 30.15 15.10
N ASP A 125 3.43 30.22 16.12
CA ASP A 125 4.88 30.28 15.92
C ASP A 125 5.44 28.98 15.32
N ASN A 126 4.92 27.81 15.69
CA ASN A 126 5.26 26.54 15.05
C ASN A 126 4.96 26.57 13.55
N MET A 127 3.78 27.05 13.14
CA MET A 127 3.40 27.16 11.73
C MET A 127 4.22 28.23 11.01
N ALA A 128 4.39 29.41 11.60
CA ALA A 128 5.10 30.53 11.00
C ALA A 128 6.62 30.34 10.88
N PHE A 129 7.19 29.37 11.60
CA PHE A 129 8.64 29.24 11.79
C PHE A 129 9.43 29.20 10.47
N ALA A 130 9.02 28.37 9.52
CA ALA A 130 9.69 28.24 8.24
C ALA A 130 9.64 29.53 7.40
N LEU A 131 8.51 30.24 7.42
CA LEU A 131 8.35 31.50 6.69
C LEU A 131 9.16 32.62 7.34
N LYS A 132 9.27 32.64 8.70
CA LYS A 132 10.13 33.56 9.43
C LYS A 132 11.62 33.35 9.05
N LEU A 133 12.06 32.09 8.93
CA LEU A 133 13.43 31.77 8.48
C LEU A 133 13.70 32.23 7.04
N LYS A 134 12.69 32.13 6.15
CA LYS A 134 12.76 32.68 4.78
C LYS A 134 12.68 34.21 4.72
N LYS A 135 12.52 34.89 5.88
CA LYS A 135 12.37 36.36 6.00
C LYS A 135 11.17 36.89 5.19
N SER A 136 10.10 36.11 5.07
CA SER A 136 8.86 36.57 4.43
C SER A 136 8.25 37.77 5.16
N PRO A 137 7.51 38.68 4.50
CA PRO A 137 6.82 39.79 5.13
C PRO A 137 5.84 39.32 6.23
N LYS A 138 5.70 40.08 7.31
CA LYS A 138 4.88 39.69 8.47
C LYS A 138 3.41 39.49 8.08
N ASP A 139 2.88 40.36 7.23
CA ASP A 139 1.49 40.30 6.78
C ASP A 139 1.19 39.04 5.95
N ASP A 140 2.15 38.64 5.10
CA ASP A 140 2.06 37.40 4.31
C ASP A 140 2.11 36.16 5.21
N ILE A 141 2.96 36.18 6.24
CA ILE A 141 3.05 35.11 7.24
C ILE A 141 1.72 34.98 7.98
N ASP A 142 1.15 36.07 8.50
CA ASP A 142 -0.11 36.03 9.25
C ASP A 142 -1.26 35.56 8.37
N LYS A 143 -1.38 36.08 7.16
CA LYS A 143 -2.38 35.65 6.19
C LYS A 143 -2.28 34.14 5.92
N LYS A 144 -1.10 33.64 5.58
CA LYS A 144 -0.89 32.21 5.24
C LYS A 144 -1.12 31.28 6.43
N VAL A 145 -0.66 31.68 7.64
CA VAL A 145 -0.88 30.87 8.85
C VAL A 145 -2.37 30.77 9.18
N ARG A 146 -3.12 31.87 9.09
CA ARG A 146 -4.58 31.86 9.38
C ARG A 146 -5.36 31.09 8.33
N GLU A 147 -5.04 31.24 7.04
CA GLU A 147 -5.62 30.46 5.96
C GLU A 147 -5.45 28.95 6.21
N VAL A 148 -4.24 28.52 6.51
CA VAL A 148 -3.97 27.09 6.78
C VAL A 148 -4.62 26.64 8.10
N ALA A 149 -4.65 27.50 9.13
CA ALA A 149 -5.30 27.18 10.39
C ALA A 149 -6.82 26.99 10.24
N GLU A 150 -7.45 27.76 9.36
CA GLU A 150 -8.88 27.64 9.02
C GLU A 150 -9.15 26.31 8.28
N ILE A 151 -8.30 25.96 7.27
CA ILE A 151 -8.41 24.68 6.55
C ILE A 151 -8.38 23.49 7.51
N LEU A 152 -7.54 23.57 8.58
CA LEU A 152 -7.28 22.50 9.54
C LEU A 152 -8.19 22.57 10.78
N ASP A 153 -9.08 23.57 10.88
CA ASP A 153 -9.93 23.82 12.06
C ASP A 153 -9.13 23.92 13.37
N ILE A 154 -8.06 24.73 13.35
CA ILE A 154 -7.19 24.97 14.51
C ILE A 154 -7.00 26.45 14.84
N THR A 155 -7.78 27.35 14.22
CA THR A 155 -7.68 28.80 14.41
C THR A 155 -7.82 29.20 15.90
N GLN A 156 -8.71 28.55 16.64
CA GLN A 156 -8.94 28.77 18.07
C GLN A 156 -7.79 28.31 18.96
N TYR A 157 -6.79 27.61 18.41
CA TYR A 157 -5.64 27.10 19.17
C TYR A 157 -4.33 27.84 18.86
N LEU A 158 -4.33 28.84 17.97
CA LEU A 158 -3.12 29.51 17.49
C LEU A 158 -2.23 30.04 18.62
N GLU A 159 -2.79 30.54 19.71
CA GLU A 159 -2.07 31.06 20.86
C GLU A 159 -1.64 29.99 21.87
N ARG A 160 -2.11 28.75 21.71
CA ARG A 160 -1.78 27.68 22.66
C ARG A 160 -0.40 27.09 22.37
N LYS A 161 0.19 26.47 23.41
CA LYS A 161 1.42 25.68 23.25
C LYS A 161 1.09 24.19 23.04
N PRO A 162 1.98 23.40 22.41
CA PRO A 162 1.73 21.99 22.13
C PRO A 162 1.30 21.12 23.31
N LYS A 163 1.79 21.43 24.53
CA LYS A 163 1.43 20.72 25.75
C LYS A 163 -0.08 20.82 26.13
N ALA A 164 -0.75 21.87 25.64
CA ALA A 164 -2.17 22.14 25.91
C ALA A 164 -3.09 21.57 24.80
N LEU A 165 -2.58 20.73 23.93
CA LEU A 165 -3.28 20.15 22.79
C LEU A 165 -3.45 18.65 22.93
N SER A 166 -4.57 18.10 22.40
CA SER A 166 -4.75 16.67 22.22
C SER A 166 -3.82 16.10 21.14
N GLY A 167 -3.71 14.76 21.05
CA GLY A 167 -2.91 14.10 20.01
C GLY A 167 -3.29 14.55 18.60
N GLY A 168 -4.57 14.50 18.25
CA GLY A 168 -5.06 14.93 16.93
C GLY A 168 -4.86 16.43 16.67
N GLN A 169 -4.99 17.29 17.69
CA GLN A 169 -4.68 18.71 17.55
C GLN A 169 -3.20 18.94 17.27
N ARG A 170 -2.29 18.25 17.99
CA ARG A 170 -0.83 18.30 17.69
C ARG A 170 -0.52 17.86 16.28
N GLN A 171 -1.17 16.80 15.80
CA GLN A 171 -1.01 16.33 14.43
C GLN A 171 -1.46 17.38 13.41
N ARG A 172 -2.65 17.98 13.56
CA ARG A 172 -3.13 19.08 12.69
C ARG A 172 -2.14 20.25 12.66
N VAL A 173 -1.55 20.59 13.80
CA VAL A 173 -0.51 21.63 13.87
C VAL A 173 0.75 21.23 13.10
N ALA A 174 1.20 19.96 13.19
CA ALA A 174 2.34 19.47 12.44
C ALA A 174 2.08 19.49 10.92
N ILE A 175 0.88 19.10 10.50
CA ILE A 175 0.43 19.21 9.11
C ILE A 175 0.40 20.68 8.69
N GLY A 176 -0.17 21.57 9.51
CA GLY A 176 -0.22 23.01 9.22
C GLY A 176 1.15 23.64 9.06
N ARG A 177 2.10 23.27 9.92
CA ARG A 177 3.51 23.72 9.80
C ARG A 177 4.14 23.30 8.48
N ALA A 178 3.77 22.13 7.96
CA ALA A 178 4.23 21.65 6.67
C ALA A 178 3.53 22.38 5.51
N MET A 179 2.20 22.60 5.61
CA MET A 179 1.37 23.23 4.57
C MET A 179 1.71 24.70 4.29
N VAL A 180 2.07 25.48 5.29
CA VAL A 180 2.39 26.92 5.11
C VAL A 180 3.56 27.18 4.15
N ARG A 181 4.33 26.13 3.83
CA ARG A 181 5.46 26.18 2.90
C ARG A 181 5.05 26.01 1.43
N ASP A 182 3.80 25.64 1.14
CA ASP A 182 3.31 25.22 -0.19
C ASP A 182 4.24 24.20 -0.87
N PRO A 183 4.46 23.02 -0.24
CA PRO A 183 5.42 22.05 -0.77
C PRO A 183 4.87 21.37 -2.03
N LYS A 184 5.78 21.03 -2.97
CA LYS A 184 5.44 20.21 -4.13
C LYS A 184 5.13 18.76 -3.75
N VAL A 185 5.83 18.23 -2.74
CA VAL A 185 5.63 16.86 -2.24
C VAL A 185 5.46 16.87 -0.73
N PHE A 186 4.43 16.19 -0.28
CA PHE A 186 4.08 16.03 1.13
C PHE A 186 4.47 14.64 1.62
N LEU A 187 5.41 14.57 2.54
CA LEU A 187 5.91 13.32 3.10
C LEU A 187 5.36 13.10 4.50
N MET A 188 4.84 11.91 4.80
CA MET A 188 4.28 11.57 6.12
C MET A 188 4.85 10.23 6.62
N ASP A 189 5.61 10.26 7.72
CA ASP A 189 6.21 9.07 8.35
C ASP A 189 5.36 8.65 9.54
N GLU A 190 4.50 7.64 9.35
CA GLU A 190 3.59 7.07 10.35
C GLU A 190 2.82 8.10 11.19
N PRO A 191 2.15 9.09 10.60
CA PRO A 191 1.61 10.22 11.35
C PRO A 191 0.47 9.87 12.31
N LEU A 192 -0.19 8.70 12.15
CA LEU A 192 -1.33 8.27 12.97
C LEU A 192 -0.98 7.21 14.03
N SER A 193 0.25 6.68 14.02
CA SER A 193 0.66 5.55 14.87
C SER A 193 0.51 5.81 16.38
N ASN A 194 0.67 7.06 16.83
CA ASN A 194 0.61 7.46 18.23
C ASN A 194 -0.81 7.85 18.71
N LEU A 195 -1.85 7.56 17.93
CA LEU A 195 -3.24 7.88 18.25
C LEU A 195 -4.02 6.63 18.65
N ASP A 196 -4.98 6.80 19.56
CA ASP A 196 -5.97 5.77 19.85
C ASP A 196 -6.85 5.46 18.63
N ALA A 197 -7.52 4.30 18.61
CA ALA A 197 -8.28 3.81 17.45
C ALA A 197 -9.40 4.78 17.00
N LYS A 198 -10.13 5.39 17.97
CA LYS A 198 -11.20 6.34 17.66
C LYS A 198 -10.65 7.61 16.99
N LEU A 199 -9.59 8.17 17.55
CA LEU A 199 -8.96 9.37 17.03
C LEU A 199 -8.26 9.09 15.69
N ARG A 200 -7.64 7.90 15.53
CA ARG A 200 -7.04 7.45 14.26
C ARG A 200 -8.06 7.43 13.13
N ASN A 201 -9.25 6.85 13.37
CA ASN A 201 -10.33 6.82 12.37
C ASN A 201 -10.80 8.23 11.99
N GLN A 202 -10.94 9.14 12.96
CA GLN A 202 -11.29 10.52 12.70
C GLN A 202 -10.22 11.24 11.87
N MET A 203 -8.95 11.09 12.25
CA MET A 203 -7.83 11.73 11.56
C MET A 203 -7.61 11.18 10.15
N ARG A 204 -7.87 9.89 9.91
CA ARG A 204 -7.86 9.31 8.57
C ARG A 204 -8.87 9.99 7.66
N ALA A 205 -10.11 10.17 8.13
CA ALA A 205 -11.12 10.91 7.39
C ALA A 205 -10.72 12.38 7.12
N GLU A 206 -10.04 13.02 8.09
CA GLU A 206 -9.52 14.37 7.90
C GLU A 206 -8.39 14.44 6.86
N ILE A 207 -7.50 13.45 6.81
CA ILE A 207 -6.44 13.38 5.78
C ILE A 207 -7.07 13.23 4.39
N ILE A 208 -8.14 12.44 4.23
CA ILE A 208 -8.87 12.32 2.96
C ILE A 208 -9.44 13.67 2.52
N LYS A 209 -10.11 14.39 3.43
CA LYS A 209 -10.64 15.75 3.14
C LYS A 209 -9.52 16.74 2.83
N LEU A 210 -8.43 16.66 3.58
CA LEU A 210 -7.26 17.50 3.39
C LEU A 210 -6.67 17.32 2.00
N ARG A 211 -6.46 16.07 1.57
CA ARG A 211 -5.98 15.72 0.24
C ARG A 211 -6.81 16.38 -0.87
N GLN A 212 -8.15 16.40 -0.72
CA GLN A 212 -9.04 17.03 -1.70
C GLN A 212 -8.89 18.55 -1.77
N ARG A 213 -8.44 19.18 -0.68
CA ARG A 213 -8.23 20.65 -0.59
C ARG A 213 -6.82 21.06 -1.02
N ILE A 214 -5.83 20.17 -0.80
CA ILE A 214 -4.43 20.44 -1.12
C ILE A 214 -4.09 19.71 -2.41
N ASN A 215 -3.77 20.48 -3.41
CA ASN A 215 -3.46 19.98 -4.75
C ASN A 215 -1.96 19.62 -4.86
N THR A 216 -1.50 18.63 -4.09
CA THR A 216 -0.08 18.28 -3.87
C THR A 216 0.11 16.76 -3.95
N THR A 217 1.28 16.31 -4.35
CA THR A 217 1.68 14.90 -4.35
C THR A 217 2.00 14.42 -2.94
N PHE A 218 1.51 13.24 -2.55
CA PHE A 218 1.71 12.67 -1.23
C PHE A 218 2.50 11.37 -1.28
N MET A 219 3.43 11.21 -0.33
CA MET A 219 4.06 9.94 -0.02
C MET A 219 3.91 9.67 1.48
N TYR A 220 3.20 8.60 1.81
CA TYR A 220 2.75 8.27 3.15
C TYR A 220 3.30 6.91 3.57
N VAL A 221 3.85 6.80 4.77
CA VAL A 221 4.31 5.54 5.34
C VAL A 221 3.40 5.13 6.47
N THR A 222 2.99 3.88 6.49
CA THR A 222 2.23 3.27 7.59
C THR A 222 2.55 1.78 7.71
N HIS A 223 2.23 1.20 8.87
CA HIS A 223 2.12 -0.24 9.07
C HIS A 223 0.65 -0.71 9.17
N ASP A 224 -0.31 0.22 9.12
CA ASP A 224 -1.75 -0.06 9.19
C ASP A 224 -2.32 -0.26 7.78
N GLN A 225 -2.82 -1.48 7.51
CA GLN A 225 -3.40 -1.83 6.21
C GLN A 225 -4.65 -1.01 5.91
N THR A 226 -5.47 -0.70 6.93
CA THR A 226 -6.70 0.07 6.74
C THR A 226 -6.38 1.50 6.29
N GLU A 227 -5.31 2.10 6.84
CA GLU A 227 -4.81 3.40 6.35
C GLU A 227 -4.39 3.29 4.89
N ALA A 228 -3.58 2.28 4.56
CA ALA A 228 -3.10 2.09 3.19
C ALA A 228 -4.25 1.91 2.19
N MET A 229 -5.20 1.03 2.50
CA MET A 229 -6.35 0.73 1.64
C MET A 229 -7.31 1.91 1.45
N THR A 230 -7.38 2.83 2.43
CA THR A 230 -8.34 3.95 2.39
C THR A 230 -7.76 5.26 1.90
N LEU A 231 -6.46 5.48 2.04
CA LEU A 231 -5.79 6.73 1.69
C LEU A 231 -5.12 6.69 0.31
N GLY A 232 -4.56 5.54 -0.08
CA GLY A 232 -3.72 5.41 -1.26
C GLY A 232 -4.49 5.37 -2.58
N ASP A 233 -4.00 6.08 -3.59
CA ASP A 233 -4.34 5.81 -4.99
C ASP A 233 -3.63 4.54 -5.45
N ARG A 234 -2.35 4.44 -5.11
CA ARG A 234 -1.56 3.22 -5.19
C ARG A 234 -0.85 2.96 -3.87
N ILE A 235 -0.62 1.70 -3.61
CA ILE A 235 0.09 1.19 -2.45
C ILE A 235 1.34 0.47 -2.94
N VAL A 236 2.46 0.70 -2.26
CA VAL A 236 3.73 0.00 -2.44
C VAL A 236 3.90 -0.94 -1.25
N ILE A 237 3.84 -2.24 -1.49
CA ILE A 237 4.07 -3.25 -0.45
C ILE A 237 5.55 -3.59 -0.43
N MET A 238 6.17 -3.40 0.73
CA MET A 238 7.60 -3.66 0.94
C MET A 238 7.83 -4.79 1.95
N LYS A 239 8.83 -5.62 1.67
CA LYS A 239 9.35 -6.64 2.59
C LYS A 239 10.87 -6.76 2.42
N ASP A 240 11.61 -6.80 3.50
CA ASP A 240 13.06 -7.04 3.55
C ASP A 240 13.87 -6.13 2.60
N GLY A 241 13.45 -4.88 2.49
CA GLY A 241 14.08 -3.89 1.61
C GLY A 241 13.66 -3.93 0.15
N TYR A 242 12.81 -4.87 -0.25
CA TYR A 242 12.31 -5.03 -1.62
C TYR A 242 10.86 -4.57 -1.76
N VAL A 243 10.52 -4.05 -2.94
CA VAL A 243 9.14 -3.86 -3.36
C VAL A 243 8.58 -5.20 -3.83
N ASN A 244 7.47 -5.64 -3.23
CA ASN A 244 6.81 -6.90 -3.60
C ASN A 244 5.70 -6.68 -4.63
N GLN A 245 4.91 -5.63 -4.47
CA GLN A 245 3.87 -5.26 -5.43
C GLN A 245 3.53 -3.78 -5.31
N ILE A 246 3.22 -3.15 -6.44
CA ILE A 246 2.64 -1.81 -6.53
C ILE A 246 1.31 -1.92 -7.27
N GLY A 247 0.25 -1.36 -6.71
CA GLY A 247 -1.07 -1.40 -7.34
C GLY A 247 -2.08 -0.53 -6.62
N THR A 248 -3.28 -0.43 -7.19
CA THR A 248 -4.41 0.16 -6.47
C THR A 248 -4.79 -0.73 -5.28
N PRO A 249 -5.46 -0.20 -4.25
CA PRO A 249 -5.94 -1.02 -3.13
C PRO A 249 -6.70 -2.27 -3.58
N GLN A 250 -7.58 -2.14 -4.57
CA GLN A 250 -8.37 -3.25 -5.09
C GLN A 250 -7.51 -4.29 -5.85
N ASP A 251 -6.51 -3.84 -6.65
CA ASP A 251 -5.61 -4.77 -7.34
C ASP A 251 -4.82 -5.62 -6.35
N LEU A 252 -4.32 -5.02 -5.25
CA LEU A 252 -3.56 -5.76 -4.24
C LEU A 252 -4.41 -6.77 -3.49
N PHE A 253 -5.69 -6.46 -3.27
CA PHE A 253 -6.64 -7.36 -2.62
C PHE A 253 -7.07 -8.51 -3.54
N ASP A 254 -7.42 -8.22 -4.80
CA ASP A 254 -7.98 -9.19 -5.74
C ASP A 254 -6.91 -9.99 -6.49
N ARG A 255 -5.73 -9.39 -6.70
CA ARG A 255 -4.67 -9.90 -7.59
C ARG A 255 -3.31 -9.90 -6.91
N PRO A 256 -3.17 -10.54 -5.75
CA PRO A 256 -1.87 -10.61 -5.09
C PRO A 256 -0.89 -11.44 -5.92
N VAL A 257 0.32 -10.91 -6.17
CA VAL A 257 1.31 -11.56 -7.02
C VAL A 257 2.07 -12.70 -6.33
N ASN A 258 2.02 -12.78 -5.01
CA ASN A 258 2.67 -13.84 -4.23
C ASN A 258 1.95 -14.08 -2.89
N LEU A 259 2.34 -15.14 -2.19
CA LEU A 259 1.79 -15.51 -0.88
C LEU A 259 1.94 -14.41 0.16
N PHE A 260 3.08 -13.71 0.15
CA PHE A 260 3.30 -12.63 1.12
C PHE A 260 2.27 -11.50 0.94
N VAL A 261 2.06 -11.00 -0.27
CA VAL A 261 1.07 -9.95 -0.53
C VAL A 261 -0.33 -10.42 -0.17
N ALA A 262 -0.67 -11.68 -0.53
CA ALA A 262 -1.98 -12.27 -0.24
C ALA A 262 -2.27 -12.36 1.26
N GLY A 263 -1.28 -12.78 2.05
CA GLY A 263 -1.39 -12.87 3.51
C GLY A 263 -1.18 -11.54 4.23
N PHE A 264 -0.53 -10.56 3.57
CA PHE A 264 -0.33 -9.25 4.19
C PHE A 264 -1.54 -8.32 4.00
N ILE A 265 -2.27 -8.40 2.89
CA ILE A 265 -3.43 -7.54 2.58
C ILE A 265 -4.73 -8.25 2.91
N GLY A 266 -5.57 -7.61 3.73
CA GLY A 266 -6.91 -8.07 4.12
C GLY A 266 -7.00 -8.39 5.60
N MET A 267 -8.18 -8.14 6.19
CA MET A 267 -8.52 -8.45 7.58
C MET A 267 -9.92 -9.07 7.60
N PRO A 268 -10.06 -10.31 8.11
CA PRO A 268 -8.99 -11.24 8.45
C PRO A 268 -8.09 -11.59 7.24
N VAL A 269 -6.91 -12.16 7.50
CA VAL A 269 -5.96 -12.57 6.45
C VAL A 269 -6.53 -13.67 5.55
N MET A 270 -5.96 -13.85 4.36
CA MET A 270 -6.35 -14.92 3.44
C MET A 270 -6.10 -16.29 4.08
N ASN A 271 -7.06 -17.21 3.94
CA ASN A 271 -6.84 -18.62 4.27
C ASN A 271 -5.94 -19.29 3.23
N PHE A 272 -4.99 -20.06 3.69
CA PHE A 272 -4.12 -20.85 2.82
C PHE A 272 -4.33 -22.34 3.08
N PHE A 273 -4.64 -23.10 2.03
CA PHE A 273 -4.75 -24.55 2.05
C PHE A 273 -3.48 -25.14 1.45
N ASP A 274 -2.68 -25.84 2.27
CA ASP A 274 -1.52 -26.57 1.80
C ASP A 274 -1.91 -27.99 1.31
N GLY A 275 -1.00 -28.61 0.57
CA GLY A 275 -1.23 -29.95 -0.01
C GLY A 275 -2.24 -29.98 -1.14
N CYS A 276 -2.56 -28.82 -1.71
CA CYS A 276 -3.41 -28.74 -2.89
C CYS A 276 -2.65 -29.12 -4.17
N LYS A 277 -3.39 -29.57 -5.19
CA LYS A 277 -2.81 -29.91 -6.50
C LYS A 277 -3.53 -29.21 -7.63
N LEU A 278 -2.76 -28.70 -8.57
CA LEU A 278 -3.24 -28.28 -9.87
C LEU A 278 -3.22 -29.48 -10.79
N GLU A 279 -4.39 -29.93 -11.24
CA GLU A 279 -4.57 -31.09 -12.10
C GLU A 279 -5.04 -30.66 -13.49
N LEU A 280 -4.60 -31.37 -14.54
CA LEU A 280 -5.05 -31.17 -15.91
C LEU A 280 -5.71 -32.46 -16.40
N LYS A 281 -7.03 -32.42 -16.64
CA LYS A 281 -7.85 -33.56 -17.11
C LYS A 281 -8.56 -33.14 -18.39
N ASP A 282 -8.34 -33.87 -19.48
CA ASP A 282 -8.95 -33.59 -20.80
C ASP A 282 -8.81 -32.12 -21.25
N GLY A 283 -7.65 -31.50 -20.98
CA GLY A 283 -7.38 -30.10 -21.33
C GLY A 283 -8.07 -29.05 -20.45
N VAL A 284 -8.62 -29.47 -19.30
CA VAL A 284 -9.29 -28.61 -18.30
C VAL A 284 -8.53 -28.66 -16.98
N TYR A 285 -8.19 -27.49 -16.42
CA TYR A 285 -7.54 -27.40 -15.12
C TYR A 285 -8.55 -27.47 -13.97
N TYR A 286 -8.16 -28.20 -12.94
CA TYR A 286 -8.85 -28.34 -11.67
C TYR A 286 -7.91 -28.03 -10.51
N ALA A 287 -8.42 -27.36 -9.47
CA ALA A 287 -7.75 -27.29 -8.18
C ALA A 287 -8.32 -28.37 -7.27
N ASN A 288 -7.48 -29.27 -6.78
CA ASN A 288 -7.84 -30.27 -5.79
C ASN A 288 -7.47 -29.76 -4.41
N ILE A 289 -8.46 -29.48 -3.58
CA ILE A 289 -8.33 -28.94 -2.23
C ILE A 289 -8.89 -29.96 -1.24
N LYS A 290 -8.03 -30.60 -0.44
CA LYS A 290 -8.46 -31.62 0.54
C LYS A 290 -9.34 -32.71 -0.09
N GLY A 291 -9.02 -33.18 -1.31
CA GLY A 291 -9.79 -34.21 -2.02
C GLY A 291 -11.05 -33.70 -2.74
N VAL A 292 -11.39 -32.43 -2.64
CA VAL A 292 -12.50 -31.82 -3.38
C VAL A 292 -11.97 -31.11 -4.62
N GLU A 293 -12.48 -31.52 -5.79
CA GLU A 293 -12.09 -30.95 -7.09
C GLU A 293 -12.94 -29.72 -7.41
N TYR A 294 -12.27 -28.61 -7.69
CA TYR A 294 -12.86 -27.37 -8.17
C TYR A 294 -12.44 -27.12 -9.62
N LYS A 295 -13.38 -27.18 -10.56
CA LYS A 295 -13.13 -26.78 -11.94
C LYS A 295 -12.83 -25.29 -11.95
N LEU A 296 -11.66 -24.89 -12.42
CA LEU A 296 -11.27 -23.50 -12.50
C LEU A 296 -12.10 -22.73 -13.53
N SER A 297 -12.30 -21.44 -13.31
CA SER A 297 -13.06 -20.55 -14.19
C SER A 297 -12.42 -20.42 -15.58
N ASP A 298 -13.18 -19.99 -16.58
CA ASP A 298 -12.68 -19.81 -17.96
C ASP A 298 -11.51 -18.84 -18.03
N PHE A 299 -11.52 -17.81 -17.18
CA PHE A 299 -10.42 -16.84 -17.08
C PHE A 299 -9.13 -17.53 -16.58
N GLN A 300 -9.21 -18.28 -15.47
CA GLN A 300 -8.08 -19.02 -14.90
C GLN A 300 -7.58 -20.08 -15.87
N GLN A 301 -8.48 -20.82 -16.53
CA GLN A 301 -8.12 -21.78 -17.60
C GLN A 301 -7.30 -21.14 -18.70
N LYS A 302 -7.74 -19.95 -19.17
CA LYS A 302 -7.08 -19.22 -20.23
C LYS A 302 -5.69 -18.73 -19.80
N ALA A 303 -5.56 -18.20 -18.59
CA ALA A 303 -4.28 -17.72 -18.04
C ALA A 303 -3.28 -18.87 -17.89
N LEU A 304 -3.67 -19.97 -17.24
CA LEU A 304 -2.80 -21.13 -17.05
C LEU A 304 -2.36 -21.76 -18.39
N LYS A 305 -3.25 -21.83 -19.39
CA LYS A 305 -2.89 -22.31 -20.75
C LYS A 305 -1.94 -21.36 -21.45
N ALA A 306 -2.15 -20.05 -21.34
CA ALA A 306 -1.25 -19.06 -21.94
C ALA A 306 0.15 -19.10 -21.35
N ASN A 307 0.25 -19.37 -20.05
CA ASN A 307 1.53 -19.54 -19.33
C ASN A 307 2.16 -20.93 -19.54
N GLY A 308 1.48 -21.85 -20.23
CA GLY A 308 1.97 -23.24 -20.42
C GLY A 308 2.10 -24.01 -19.10
N GLN A 309 1.25 -23.70 -18.10
CA GLN A 309 1.37 -24.23 -16.76
C GLN A 309 1.18 -25.75 -16.73
N ALA A 310 2.18 -26.47 -16.25
CA ALA A 310 2.08 -27.91 -16.00
C ALA A 310 1.35 -28.20 -14.68
N PRO A 311 0.72 -29.39 -14.53
CA PRO A 311 0.24 -29.85 -13.23
C PRO A 311 1.36 -29.81 -12.18
N CYS A 312 1.04 -29.29 -10.99
CA CYS A 312 2.04 -29.12 -9.91
C CYS A 312 1.35 -29.09 -8.53
N ASP A 313 2.16 -29.17 -7.49
CA ASP A 313 1.72 -28.88 -6.14
C ASP A 313 1.55 -27.36 -5.96
N ILE A 314 0.43 -26.96 -5.36
CA ILE A 314 0.07 -25.56 -5.17
C ILE A 314 -0.39 -25.29 -3.73
N ILE A 315 -0.38 -24.01 -3.36
CA ILE A 315 -1.10 -23.50 -2.21
C ILE A 315 -2.33 -22.75 -2.74
N CYS A 316 -3.52 -23.10 -2.24
CA CYS A 316 -4.74 -22.43 -2.60
C CYS A 316 -5.08 -21.36 -1.56
N GLY A 317 -5.29 -20.11 -2.01
CA GLY A 317 -5.68 -18.99 -1.16
C GLY A 317 -7.15 -18.62 -1.31
N ILE A 318 -7.87 -18.45 -0.19
CA ILE A 318 -9.27 -18.01 -0.19
C ILE A 318 -9.48 -16.92 0.86
N ARG A 319 -10.06 -15.79 0.47
CA ARG A 319 -10.44 -14.75 1.43
C ARG A 319 -11.54 -15.24 2.37
N PRO A 320 -11.48 -14.96 3.68
CA PRO A 320 -12.50 -15.35 4.66
C PRO A 320 -13.93 -14.96 4.27
N GLN A 321 -14.07 -13.76 3.67
CA GLN A 321 -15.36 -13.23 3.19
C GLN A 321 -15.93 -13.94 1.96
N HIS A 322 -15.13 -14.76 1.28
CA HIS A 322 -15.51 -15.50 0.08
C HIS A 322 -15.98 -16.92 0.39
N ILE A 323 -15.88 -17.36 1.64
CA ILE A 323 -16.34 -18.68 2.08
C ILE A 323 -17.85 -18.65 2.31
N ARG A 324 -18.54 -19.65 1.83
CA ARG A 324 -19.96 -19.89 2.04
C ARG A 324 -20.14 -21.08 2.97
N VAL A 325 -20.77 -20.84 4.10
CA VAL A 325 -21.05 -21.82 5.14
C VAL A 325 -22.43 -22.45 4.92
N GLY A 326 -22.57 -23.72 5.30
CA GLY A 326 -23.80 -24.48 5.16
C GLY A 326 -23.92 -25.23 3.83
N GLU A 327 -22.98 -25.03 2.91
CA GLU A 327 -22.93 -25.65 1.59
C GLU A 327 -21.57 -26.32 1.37
N GLY A 328 -21.51 -27.27 0.42
CA GLY A 328 -20.24 -27.83 -0.06
C GLY A 328 -19.78 -29.09 0.63
N LYS A 329 -18.57 -29.54 0.24
CA LYS A 329 -17.98 -30.83 0.62
C LYS A 329 -16.77 -30.71 1.53
N LEU A 330 -16.30 -29.50 1.82
CA LEU A 330 -15.27 -29.27 2.83
C LEU A 330 -15.93 -29.18 4.19
N PHE A 331 -15.26 -29.73 5.21
CA PHE A 331 -15.78 -29.76 6.59
C PHE A 331 -14.71 -29.25 7.54
N GLY A 332 -15.15 -28.50 8.53
CA GLY A 332 -14.29 -28.06 9.63
C GLY A 332 -14.99 -28.26 10.98
N THR A 333 -14.21 -28.31 12.04
CA THR A 333 -14.71 -28.28 13.40
C THR A 333 -14.40 -26.91 14.00
N ILE A 334 -15.44 -26.22 14.48
CA ILE A 334 -15.30 -24.86 15.02
C ILE A 334 -14.51 -24.89 16.33
N GLU A 335 -13.43 -24.14 16.40
CA GLU A 335 -12.58 -23.97 17.58
C GLU A 335 -12.90 -22.70 18.35
N VAL A 336 -13.12 -21.60 17.62
CA VAL A 336 -13.41 -20.27 18.16
C VAL A 336 -14.44 -19.56 17.28
N SER A 337 -15.30 -18.77 17.92
CA SER A 337 -16.22 -17.84 17.23
C SER A 337 -16.13 -16.47 17.90
N GLU A 338 -15.73 -15.46 17.13
CA GLU A 338 -15.59 -14.09 17.58
C GLU A 338 -16.77 -13.25 17.12
N MET A 339 -17.65 -12.90 18.06
CA MET A 339 -18.83 -12.06 17.77
C MET A 339 -18.44 -10.59 17.72
N LEU A 340 -18.37 -10.01 16.53
CA LEU A 340 -17.95 -8.62 16.31
C LEU A 340 -19.12 -7.65 16.08
N GLY A 341 -20.33 -8.05 16.50
CA GLY A 341 -21.56 -7.25 16.38
C GLY A 341 -22.31 -7.56 15.08
N SER A 342 -21.98 -6.92 13.98
CA SER A 342 -22.62 -7.19 12.67
C SER A 342 -22.06 -8.43 11.97
N GLU A 343 -20.87 -8.88 12.38
CA GLU A 343 -20.16 -10.02 11.81
C GLU A 343 -19.75 -11.01 12.90
N VAL A 344 -19.53 -12.24 12.51
CA VAL A 344 -18.90 -13.28 13.31
C VAL A 344 -17.75 -13.88 12.52
N ASP A 345 -16.57 -13.90 13.12
CA ASP A 345 -15.41 -14.58 12.58
C ASP A 345 -15.35 -15.98 13.21
N ILE A 346 -15.41 -17.00 12.38
CA ILE A 346 -15.41 -18.40 12.79
C ILE A 346 -14.05 -18.98 12.42
N HIS A 347 -13.33 -19.49 13.42
CA HIS A 347 -12.10 -20.26 13.25
C HIS A 347 -12.45 -21.75 13.32
N ALA A 348 -12.25 -22.48 12.24
CA ALA A 348 -12.54 -23.89 12.15
C ALA A 348 -11.31 -24.68 11.67
N ASN A 349 -11.03 -25.79 12.35
CA ASN A 349 -9.99 -26.72 11.92
C ASN A 349 -10.53 -27.59 10.78
N CYS A 350 -9.90 -27.50 9.62
CA CYS A 350 -10.20 -28.29 8.44
C CYS A 350 -8.99 -29.18 8.11
N GLU A 351 -8.97 -30.41 8.64
CA GLU A 351 -7.89 -31.39 8.41
C GLU A 351 -6.48 -30.83 8.72
N GLY A 352 -6.37 -30.04 9.78
CA GLY A 352 -5.12 -29.44 10.25
C GLY A 352 -4.90 -27.99 9.82
N ASP A 353 -5.64 -27.48 8.82
CA ASP A 353 -5.61 -26.06 8.47
C ASP A 353 -6.60 -25.25 9.32
N ASP A 354 -6.16 -24.11 9.86
CA ASP A 354 -7.05 -23.13 10.49
C ASP A 354 -7.73 -22.29 9.41
N VAL A 355 -9.05 -22.42 9.29
CA VAL A 355 -9.86 -21.74 8.28
C VAL A 355 -10.75 -20.70 8.95
N VAL A 356 -10.50 -19.43 8.63
CA VAL A 356 -11.31 -18.31 9.08
C VAL A 356 -12.44 -18.04 8.10
N MET A 357 -13.67 -17.93 8.61
CA MET A 357 -14.88 -17.64 7.81
C MET A 357 -15.58 -16.44 8.42
N VAL A 358 -15.90 -15.45 7.60
CA VAL A 358 -16.62 -14.23 8.03
C VAL A 358 -18.08 -14.34 7.60
N LEU A 359 -18.99 -14.33 8.57
CA LEU A 359 -20.42 -14.38 8.34
C LEU A 359 -21.12 -13.13 8.87
N GLN A 360 -22.16 -12.69 8.18
CA GLN A 360 -23.03 -11.62 8.68
C GLN A 360 -23.93 -12.19 9.78
N THR A 361 -23.98 -11.52 10.93
CA THR A 361 -24.80 -11.97 12.07
C THR A 361 -26.29 -12.10 11.71
N MET A 362 -26.79 -11.27 10.80
CA MET A 362 -28.18 -11.28 10.32
C MET A 362 -28.52 -12.56 9.52
N ASP A 363 -27.52 -13.16 8.86
CA ASP A 363 -27.68 -14.33 8.00
C ASP A 363 -27.27 -15.63 8.71
N LEU A 364 -27.03 -15.56 10.02
CA LEU A 364 -26.52 -16.67 10.80
C LEU A 364 -27.62 -17.71 11.04
N THR A 365 -27.61 -18.80 10.26
CA THR A 365 -28.51 -19.94 10.40
C THR A 365 -27.80 -21.20 10.91
N THR A 366 -26.47 -21.17 10.99
CA THR A 366 -25.61 -22.29 11.38
C THR A 366 -25.24 -22.18 12.85
N ASP A 367 -25.17 -23.33 13.54
CA ASP A 367 -24.58 -23.38 14.90
C ASP A 367 -23.09 -23.06 14.83
N VAL A 368 -22.71 -21.96 15.47
CA VAL A 368 -21.33 -21.47 15.51
C VAL A 368 -20.66 -21.75 16.87
N SER A 369 -21.23 -22.62 17.69
CA SER A 369 -20.65 -22.98 18.97
C SER A 369 -19.37 -23.82 18.80
N LYS A 370 -18.47 -23.69 19.77
CA LYS A 370 -17.24 -24.49 19.80
C LYS A 370 -17.53 -25.99 19.74
N GLY A 371 -16.85 -26.69 18.84
CA GLY A 371 -17.01 -28.13 18.60
C GLY A 371 -18.10 -28.47 17.58
N ALA A 372 -18.90 -27.50 17.13
CA ALA A 372 -19.86 -27.71 16.05
C ALA A 372 -19.11 -28.01 14.75
N LYS A 373 -19.72 -28.91 13.93
CA LYS A 373 -19.20 -29.20 12.59
C LYS A 373 -19.86 -28.27 11.59
N VAL A 374 -19.05 -27.67 10.75
CA VAL A 374 -19.48 -26.78 9.69
C VAL A 374 -19.01 -27.30 8.34
N ASN A 375 -19.90 -27.32 7.36
CA ASN A 375 -19.52 -27.54 5.97
C ASN A 375 -19.43 -26.20 5.24
N PHE A 376 -18.54 -26.12 4.27
CA PHE A 376 -18.31 -24.89 3.53
C PHE A 376 -17.84 -25.13 2.10
N THR A 377 -17.94 -24.09 1.30
CA THR A 377 -17.44 -24.04 -0.08
C THR A 377 -17.09 -22.60 -0.46
N PHE A 378 -16.57 -22.43 -1.64
CA PHE A 378 -16.28 -21.13 -2.26
C PHE A 378 -16.38 -21.24 -3.78
N LYS A 379 -16.51 -20.09 -4.44
CA LYS A 379 -16.56 -20.04 -5.90
C LYS A 379 -15.18 -20.27 -6.50
N PRO A 380 -15.05 -21.11 -7.54
CA PRO A 380 -13.77 -21.41 -8.17
C PRO A 380 -13.01 -20.19 -8.67
N GLU A 381 -13.73 -19.18 -9.19
CA GLU A 381 -13.16 -17.93 -9.68
C GLU A 381 -12.45 -17.09 -8.62
N LEU A 382 -12.73 -17.35 -7.33
CA LEU A 382 -12.16 -16.63 -6.19
C LEU A 382 -10.94 -17.35 -5.58
N ILE A 383 -10.62 -18.56 -6.08
CA ILE A 383 -9.44 -19.32 -5.65
C ILE A 383 -8.19 -18.63 -6.20
N GLN A 384 -7.27 -18.27 -5.31
CA GLN A 384 -5.92 -17.84 -5.67
C GLN A 384 -5.01 -19.07 -5.72
N LEU A 385 -4.19 -19.17 -6.75
CA LEU A 385 -3.32 -20.32 -6.99
C LEU A 385 -1.86 -19.87 -6.87
N PHE A 386 -1.17 -20.37 -5.86
CA PHE A 386 0.25 -20.06 -5.64
C PHE A 386 1.10 -21.30 -5.87
N ASP A 387 2.18 -21.13 -6.59
CA ASP A 387 3.20 -22.14 -6.75
C ASP A 387 3.89 -22.43 -5.40
N LYS A 388 3.98 -23.69 -5.02
CA LYS A 388 4.49 -24.06 -3.70
C LYS A 388 6.00 -23.79 -3.53
N GLU A 389 6.78 -23.85 -4.60
CA GLU A 389 8.24 -23.67 -4.54
C GLU A 389 8.63 -22.18 -4.58
N THR A 390 7.95 -21.40 -5.45
CA THR A 390 8.30 -20.00 -5.69
C THR A 390 7.47 -19.02 -4.88
N SER A 391 6.33 -19.47 -4.31
CA SER A 391 5.33 -18.64 -3.66
C SER A 391 4.62 -17.64 -4.60
N ASN A 392 4.87 -17.68 -5.89
CA ASN A 392 4.28 -16.78 -6.87
C ASN A 392 2.87 -17.20 -7.25
N ASN A 393 2.00 -16.24 -7.53
CA ASN A 393 0.67 -16.50 -8.03
C ASN A 393 0.75 -16.96 -9.49
N LEU A 394 0.16 -18.13 -9.82
CA LEU A 394 0.22 -18.72 -11.16
C LEU A 394 -0.56 -17.96 -12.22
N ILE A 395 -1.44 -17.04 -11.81
CA ILE A 395 -2.35 -16.28 -12.68
C ILE A 395 -1.91 -14.82 -12.80
N TRP A 396 -1.56 -14.20 -11.67
CA TRP A 396 -1.32 -12.76 -11.58
C TRP A 396 0.16 -12.37 -11.55
N TYR A 397 1.06 -13.35 -11.41
CA TYR A 397 2.49 -13.08 -11.44
C TYR A 397 2.91 -12.70 -12.86
N ASP A 398 3.29 -11.45 -13.03
CA ASP A 398 3.95 -10.94 -14.22
C ASP A 398 5.32 -10.39 -13.81
N ALA A 399 6.38 -11.00 -14.33
CA ALA A 399 7.75 -10.60 -14.01
C ALA A 399 8.07 -9.14 -14.42
N GLU A 400 7.32 -8.58 -15.38
CA GLU A 400 7.46 -7.19 -15.80
C GLU A 400 6.66 -6.24 -14.90
N SER A 401 5.60 -6.71 -14.25
CA SER A 401 4.77 -5.92 -13.33
C SER A 401 5.30 -5.92 -11.90
N VAL A 402 6.12 -6.88 -11.54
CA VAL A 402 6.88 -6.91 -10.29
C VAL A 402 8.17 -6.15 -10.52
N GLU A 403 8.13 -4.83 -10.35
CA GLU A 403 9.35 -4.05 -10.19
C GLU A 403 10.03 -4.54 -8.92
N ALA A 404 10.79 -5.58 -9.00
CA ALA A 404 11.88 -5.89 -8.12
C ALA A 404 12.20 -7.37 -8.13
N HIS A 405 13.43 -7.65 -8.16
CA HIS A 405 14.04 -8.90 -7.89
C HIS A 405 13.83 -9.27 -6.41
N SER A 406 12.67 -9.84 -6.10
CA SER A 406 12.54 -10.55 -4.82
C SER A 406 13.44 -11.77 -4.90
N PRO A 407 14.45 -11.91 -4.03
CA PRO A 407 15.14 -13.19 -3.89
C PRO A 407 14.06 -14.22 -3.55
N LYS A 408 14.18 -15.44 -4.14
CA LYS A 408 13.31 -16.57 -3.82
C LYS A 408 13.08 -16.58 -2.31
N CYS A 409 11.84 -16.33 -1.89
CA CYS A 409 11.49 -16.43 -0.48
C CYS A 409 11.68 -17.88 -0.06
N LYS A 410 12.86 -18.17 0.49
CA LYS A 410 13.10 -19.40 1.23
C LYS A 410 12.54 -19.19 2.61
N GLU A 411 11.66 -20.11 3.02
CA GLU A 411 11.14 -20.31 4.36
C GLU A 411 10.10 -19.27 4.81
N TYR A 412 8.82 -19.64 4.61
CA TYR A 412 7.75 -19.19 5.49
C TYR A 412 7.61 -20.25 6.59
N ASP A 413 8.07 -19.92 7.81
CA ASP A 413 7.57 -20.57 9.01
C ASP A 413 6.17 -19.99 9.26
N PHE A 414 5.14 -20.84 9.14
CA PHE A 414 3.77 -20.57 9.53
C PHE A 414 3.57 -20.88 11.02
#